data_8d2e21ada4068c6e4fc10a370306aaba
#
_entry.id   8d2e21ada4068c6e4fc10a370306aaba
#
_cell.length_a   1.000
_cell.length_b   1.000
_cell.length_c   1.000
_cell.angle_alpha   90.00
_cell.angle_beta   90.00
_cell.angle_gamma   90.00
#
_symmetry.space_group_name_H-M   'P 1'
#
loop_
_entity.id
_entity.type
_entity.pdbx_description
1 polymer ?
#
loop_
_entity_poly.entity_id
_entity_poly.type
_entity_poly.pdbx_seq_one_letter_code
_entity_poly.pdbx_strand_id
1 'polypeptide(L)'
;MAGLDFSGKTVWVTGAGKGIGYATALAFVEAGAQVTGFDRDFSQADYPFACETLDIANADQAAAVCQRLLAITPRLDVLVNAAGLLRMGATDQLSQDDWQQTLAVNVGGAFNLFQQTMAQFRTQRGGAIVTVASDAAHTPRIGMSAYGASKAALKSLALTVGLELSTSGVRCNIVSPGSTDTDMQRTLWTSPDAEQQRIRGFGEQFKLGIPLGKIARPQEIANTILFLASDLASHITLQDIVVDGGSTLGA
;
A
#
# COMPACT_ATOMS: atom_id res chain seq x y z
N MET A 1 14.62 2.61 23.39
CA MET A 1 13.72 1.72 22.64
C MET A 1 14.58 0.96 21.64
N ALA A 2 14.53 -0.38 21.66
CA ALA A 2 15.13 -1.13 20.56
C ALA A 2 14.50 -0.60 19.27
N GLY A 3 15.32 -0.17 18.31
CA GLY A 3 14.85 0.29 17.00
C GLY A 3 14.08 -0.84 16.32
N LEU A 4 13.28 -0.51 15.33
CA LEU A 4 12.63 -1.50 14.47
C LEU A 4 13.75 -2.28 13.77
N ASP A 5 13.95 -3.54 14.14
CA ASP A 5 15.00 -4.41 13.60
C ASP A 5 14.35 -5.49 12.73
N PHE A 6 14.74 -5.51 11.46
CA PHE A 6 14.31 -6.50 10.47
C PHE A 6 15.50 -7.31 9.93
N SER A 7 16.62 -7.35 10.66
CA SER A 7 17.80 -8.15 10.29
C SER A 7 17.43 -9.61 10.03
N GLY A 8 17.84 -10.11 8.86
CA GLY A 8 17.53 -11.48 8.43
C GLY A 8 16.09 -11.74 8.01
N LYS A 9 15.23 -10.70 7.93
CA LYS A 9 13.87 -10.82 7.45
C LYS A 9 13.78 -10.64 5.94
N THR A 10 13.00 -11.47 5.28
CA THR A 10 12.67 -11.34 3.85
C THR A 10 11.40 -10.52 3.70
N VAL A 11 11.49 -9.43 2.97
CA VAL A 11 10.41 -8.45 2.77
C VAL A 11 10.12 -8.23 1.30
N TRP A 12 8.86 -8.33 0.92
CA TRP A 12 8.38 -8.01 -0.43
C TRP A 12 7.51 -6.77 -0.39
N VAL A 13 7.79 -5.81 -1.30
CA VAL A 13 7.06 -4.54 -1.38
C VAL A 13 6.62 -4.29 -2.82
N THR A 14 5.31 -4.20 -3.08
CA THR A 14 4.78 -3.82 -4.40
C THR A 14 4.67 -2.30 -4.52
N GLY A 15 4.79 -1.76 -5.75
CA GLY A 15 4.82 -0.32 -5.98
C GLY A 15 6.12 0.33 -5.49
N ALA A 16 7.23 -0.44 -5.48
CA ALA A 16 8.50 -0.02 -4.89
C ALA A 16 9.33 0.93 -5.77
N GLY A 17 8.91 1.19 -7.00
CA GLY A 17 9.63 2.09 -7.91
C GLY A 17 9.59 3.56 -7.48
N LYS A 18 8.56 3.98 -6.73
CA LYS A 18 8.38 5.38 -6.27
C LYS A 18 7.41 5.51 -5.10
N GLY A 19 7.29 6.74 -4.59
CA GLY A 19 6.27 7.14 -3.61
C GLY A 19 6.33 6.35 -2.31
N ILE A 20 5.15 5.93 -1.80
CA ILE A 20 5.01 5.22 -0.52
C ILE A 20 5.73 3.86 -0.58
N GLY A 21 5.59 3.11 -1.68
CA GLY A 21 6.24 1.80 -1.81
C GLY A 21 7.76 1.90 -1.78
N TYR A 22 8.34 2.87 -2.50
CA TYR A 22 9.78 3.13 -2.44
C TYR A 22 10.26 3.52 -1.04
N ALA A 23 9.59 4.48 -0.41
CA ALA A 23 9.93 4.91 0.96
C ALA A 23 9.83 3.74 1.97
N THR A 24 8.86 2.85 1.78
CA THR A 24 8.69 1.64 2.60
C THR A 24 9.83 0.64 2.35
N ALA A 25 10.16 0.36 1.09
CA ALA A 25 11.25 -0.55 0.76
C ALA A 25 12.59 -0.05 1.32
N LEU A 26 12.87 1.25 1.15
CA LEU A 26 14.06 1.90 1.71
C LEU A 26 14.12 1.77 3.24
N ALA A 27 13.02 2.06 3.93
CA ALA A 27 12.96 1.99 5.39
C ALA A 27 13.19 0.55 5.91
N PHE A 28 12.72 -0.49 5.20
CA PHE A 28 13.02 -1.88 5.54
C PHE A 28 14.49 -2.23 5.31
N VAL A 29 15.13 -1.72 4.24
CA VAL A 29 16.58 -1.89 4.02
C VAL A 29 17.37 -1.25 5.16
N GLU A 30 17.03 -0.02 5.54
CA GLU A 30 17.67 0.69 6.65
C GLU A 30 17.48 -0.04 8.00
N ALA A 31 16.38 -0.79 8.13
CA ALA A 31 16.12 -1.65 9.28
C ALA A 31 16.75 -3.06 9.19
N GLY A 32 17.60 -3.32 8.18
CA GLY A 32 18.37 -4.55 8.03
C GLY A 32 17.68 -5.69 7.27
N ALA A 33 16.53 -5.47 6.65
CA ALA A 33 15.82 -6.49 5.90
C ALA A 33 16.45 -6.79 4.53
N GLN A 34 16.23 -8.02 4.05
CA GLN A 34 16.41 -8.39 2.64
C GLN A 34 15.14 -8.03 1.86
N VAL A 35 15.19 -6.96 1.08
CA VAL A 35 14.01 -6.42 0.40
C VAL A 35 14.02 -6.78 -1.07
N THR A 36 12.88 -7.25 -1.58
CA THR A 36 12.56 -7.33 -3.00
C THR A 36 11.40 -6.36 -3.31
N GLY A 37 11.67 -5.36 -4.12
CA GLY A 37 10.69 -4.41 -4.62
C GLY A 37 10.12 -4.86 -5.96
N PHE A 38 8.79 -4.74 -6.11
CA PHE A 38 8.07 -5.02 -7.36
C PHE A 38 7.47 -3.73 -7.91
N ASP A 39 7.72 -3.43 -9.16
CA ASP A 39 7.06 -2.36 -9.91
C ASP A 39 7.07 -2.68 -11.40
N ARG A 40 6.25 -1.98 -12.17
CA ARG A 40 6.30 -2.04 -13.63
C ARG A 40 7.47 -1.25 -14.19
N ASP A 41 7.93 -0.25 -13.44
CA ASP A 41 8.96 0.68 -13.87
C ASP A 41 9.87 1.07 -12.70
N PHE A 42 11.16 0.87 -12.90
CA PHE A 42 12.22 1.30 -12.01
C PHE A 42 13.04 2.36 -12.73
N SER A 43 12.62 3.63 -12.60
CA SER A 43 13.19 4.76 -13.35
C SER A 43 14.42 5.42 -12.70
N GLN A 44 14.74 5.07 -11.44
CA GLN A 44 15.94 5.56 -10.76
C GLN A 44 17.17 4.73 -11.18
N ALA A 45 18.35 5.37 -11.16
CA ALA A 45 19.59 4.70 -11.57
C ALA A 45 19.98 3.56 -10.61
N ASP A 46 19.75 3.75 -9.29
CA ASP A 46 20.09 2.79 -8.25
C ASP A 46 18.98 2.64 -7.22
N TYR A 47 18.63 1.41 -6.91
CA TYR A 47 17.76 1.04 -5.81
C TYR A 47 18.56 0.22 -4.79
N PRO A 48 18.47 0.51 -3.48
CA PRO A 48 19.23 -0.22 -2.46
C PRO A 48 18.62 -1.58 -2.12
N PHE A 49 17.78 -2.14 -2.99
CA PHE A 49 17.10 -3.42 -2.84
C PHE A 49 16.97 -4.14 -4.19
N ALA A 50 16.68 -5.43 -4.16
CA ALA A 50 16.44 -6.20 -5.38
C ALA A 50 15.15 -5.71 -6.09
N CYS A 51 15.24 -5.48 -7.40
CA CYS A 51 14.14 -4.99 -8.22
C CYS A 51 13.61 -6.10 -9.13
N GLU A 52 12.31 -6.33 -9.09
CA GLU A 52 11.58 -7.26 -9.95
C GLU A 52 10.55 -6.51 -10.78
N THR A 53 10.77 -6.43 -12.08
CA THR A 53 9.80 -5.82 -12.98
C THR A 53 8.56 -6.72 -13.10
N LEU A 54 7.42 -6.22 -12.63
CA LEU A 54 6.18 -6.98 -12.55
C LEU A 54 4.97 -6.06 -12.72
N ASP A 55 4.10 -6.40 -13.66
CA ASP A 55 2.72 -5.91 -13.62
C ASP A 55 1.89 -6.82 -12.70
N ILE A 56 1.60 -6.33 -11.49
CA ILE A 56 0.83 -7.11 -10.50
C ILE A 56 -0.59 -7.45 -10.97
N ALA A 57 -1.16 -6.70 -11.92
CA ALA A 57 -2.46 -7.00 -12.50
C ALA A 57 -2.42 -8.21 -13.44
N ASN A 58 -1.23 -8.64 -13.88
CA ASN A 58 -1.05 -9.84 -14.68
C ASN A 58 -0.82 -11.06 -13.77
N ALA A 59 -1.84 -11.92 -13.66
CA ALA A 59 -1.82 -13.08 -12.76
C ALA A 59 -0.70 -14.08 -13.09
N ASP A 60 -0.44 -14.33 -14.39
CA ASP A 60 0.58 -15.29 -14.82
C ASP A 60 2.00 -14.77 -14.49
N GLN A 61 2.27 -13.47 -14.70
CA GLN A 61 3.53 -12.85 -14.30
C GLN A 61 3.71 -12.90 -12.78
N ALA A 62 2.67 -12.55 -12.02
CA ALA A 62 2.70 -12.61 -10.55
C ALA A 62 3.00 -14.04 -10.07
N ALA A 63 2.34 -15.05 -10.63
CA ALA A 63 2.58 -16.46 -10.31
C ALA A 63 4.03 -16.87 -10.61
N ALA A 64 4.52 -16.60 -11.81
CA ALA A 64 5.87 -16.99 -12.23
C ALA A 64 6.95 -16.36 -11.35
N VAL A 65 6.83 -15.06 -11.06
CA VAL A 65 7.80 -14.32 -10.25
C VAL A 65 7.77 -14.79 -8.78
N CYS A 66 6.58 -14.90 -8.18
CA CYS A 66 6.46 -15.35 -6.79
C CYS A 66 6.98 -16.78 -6.61
N GLN A 67 6.63 -17.71 -7.50
CA GLN A 67 7.11 -19.09 -7.44
C GLN A 67 8.63 -19.18 -7.56
N ARG A 68 9.23 -18.43 -8.49
CA ARG A 68 10.68 -18.36 -8.64
C ARG A 68 11.37 -17.85 -7.38
N LEU A 69 10.88 -16.75 -6.80
CA LEU A 69 11.48 -16.16 -5.61
C LEU A 69 11.33 -17.05 -4.38
N LEU A 70 10.16 -17.68 -4.17
CA LEU A 70 9.93 -18.61 -3.07
C LEU A 70 10.73 -19.91 -3.22
N ALA A 71 11.08 -20.32 -4.44
CA ALA A 71 11.99 -21.45 -4.66
C ALA A 71 13.45 -21.14 -4.24
N ILE A 72 13.88 -19.89 -4.39
CA ILE A 72 15.22 -19.42 -4.00
C ILE A 72 15.28 -19.17 -2.48
N THR A 73 14.27 -18.47 -1.95
CA THR A 73 14.19 -18.12 -0.53
C THR A 73 12.84 -18.58 0.01
N PRO A 74 12.74 -19.78 0.58
CA PRO A 74 11.47 -20.37 1.01
C PRO A 74 10.98 -19.79 2.34
N ARG A 75 11.08 -18.46 2.48
CA ARG A 75 10.57 -17.69 3.60
C ARG A 75 10.19 -16.29 3.14
N LEU A 76 9.05 -15.82 3.61
CA LEU A 76 8.55 -14.46 3.40
C LEU A 76 8.05 -13.92 4.74
N ASP A 77 8.82 -13.05 5.39
CA ASP A 77 8.45 -12.51 6.70
C ASP A 77 7.43 -11.38 6.59
N VAL A 78 7.56 -10.52 5.57
CA VAL A 78 6.64 -9.40 5.37
C VAL A 78 6.26 -9.26 3.90
N LEU A 79 4.95 -9.10 3.64
CA LEU A 79 4.41 -8.66 2.37
C LEU A 79 3.76 -7.28 2.53
N VAL A 80 4.21 -6.31 1.75
CA VAL A 80 3.59 -4.98 1.67
C VAL A 80 2.94 -4.79 0.31
N ASN A 81 1.62 -4.67 0.27
CA ASN A 81 0.86 -4.32 -0.93
C ASN A 81 0.70 -2.79 -0.98
N ALA A 82 1.63 -2.09 -1.66
CA ALA A 82 1.60 -0.63 -1.80
C ALA A 82 1.41 -0.14 -3.24
N ALA A 83 1.40 -1.04 -4.23
CA ALA A 83 1.08 -0.67 -5.60
C ALA A 83 -0.36 -0.17 -5.73
N GLY A 84 -0.55 0.86 -6.53
CA GLY A 84 -1.88 1.42 -6.75
C GLY A 84 -1.94 2.37 -7.93
N LEU A 85 -3.15 2.51 -8.47
CA LEU A 85 -3.48 3.39 -9.59
C LEU A 85 -4.62 4.33 -9.17
N LEU A 86 -4.47 5.61 -9.48
CA LEU A 86 -5.52 6.62 -9.31
C LEU A 86 -5.96 7.13 -10.68
N ARG A 87 -7.24 7.02 -10.97
CA ARG A 87 -7.93 7.68 -12.08
C ARG A 87 -9.01 8.60 -11.51
N MET A 88 -8.99 9.86 -11.96
CA MET A 88 -9.93 10.88 -11.51
C MET A 88 -10.93 11.18 -12.62
N GLY A 89 -12.18 11.39 -12.25
CA GLY A 89 -13.26 11.79 -13.15
C GLY A 89 -14.61 11.69 -12.48
N ALA A 90 -15.57 12.52 -12.93
CA ALA A 90 -16.97 12.34 -12.55
C ALA A 90 -17.44 10.95 -13.01
N THR A 91 -18.32 10.32 -12.24
CA THR A 91 -18.68 8.92 -12.46
C THR A 91 -19.28 8.67 -13.85
N ASP A 92 -20.04 9.64 -14.38
CA ASP A 92 -20.65 9.61 -15.72
C ASP A 92 -19.65 9.91 -16.86
N GLN A 93 -18.46 10.39 -16.53
CA GLN A 93 -17.39 10.72 -17.48
C GLN A 93 -16.20 9.77 -17.41
N LEU A 94 -16.13 8.94 -16.37
CA LEU A 94 -15.07 7.97 -16.21
C LEU A 94 -15.19 6.86 -17.26
N SER A 95 -14.12 6.58 -18.00
CA SER A 95 -14.14 5.51 -19.00
C SER A 95 -14.26 4.13 -18.35
N GLN A 96 -14.83 3.16 -19.10
CA GLN A 96 -14.87 1.77 -18.65
C GLN A 96 -13.44 1.19 -18.50
N ASP A 97 -12.50 1.62 -19.33
CA ASP A 97 -11.10 1.21 -19.24
C ASP A 97 -10.46 1.72 -17.94
N ASP A 98 -10.64 3.00 -17.59
CA ASP A 98 -10.13 3.55 -16.33
C ASP A 98 -10.72 2.83 -15.11
N TRP A 99 -12.03 2.51 -15.16
CA TRP A 99 -12.69 1.73 -14.13
C TRP A 99 -12.05 0.33 -14.00
N GLN A 100 -11.93 -0.40 -15.10
CA GLN A 100 -11.39 -1.76 -15.11
C GLN A 100 -9.92 -1.79 -14.69
N GLN A 101 -9.10 -0.89 -15.22
CA GLN A 101 -7.68 -0.80 -14.85
C GLN A 101 -7.49 -0.47 -13.36
N THR A 102 -8.31 0.43 -12.82
CA THR A 102 -8.24 0.80 -11.39
C THR A 102 -8.53 -0.42 -10.50
N LEU A 103 -9.56 -1.21 -10.82
CA LEU A 103 -9.87 -2.43 -10.09
C LEU A 103 -8.82 -3.52 -10.31
N ALA A 104 -8.36 -3.71 -11.54
CA ALA A 104 -7.36 -4.72 -11.87
C ALA A 104 -6.04 -4.50 -11.11
N VAL A 105 -5.57 -3.26 -11.03
CA VAL A 105 -4.33 -2.93 -10.30
C VAL A 105 -4.58 -2.94 -8.79
N ASN A 106 -5.56 -2.16 -8.30
CA ASN A 106 -5.69 -1.91 -6.86
C ASN A 106 -6.22 -3.12 -6.08
N VAL A 107 -7.07 -3.94 -6.69
CA VAL A 107 -7.67 -5.12 -6.05
C VAL A 107 -7.08 -6.40 -6.62
N GLY A 108 -7.11 -6.55 -7.95
CA GLY A 108 -6.62 -7.74 -8.65
C GLY A 108 -5.13 -7.99 -8.39
N GLY A 109 -4.31 -6.94 -8.41
CA GLY A 109 -2.88 -7.06 -8.12
C GLY A 109 -2.60 -7.61 -6.71
N ALA A 110 -3.26 -7.07 -5.68
CA ALA A 110 -3.12 -7.60 -4.33
C ALA A 110 -3.65 -9.04 -4.21
N PHE A 111 -4.78 -9.34 -4.85
CA PHE A 111 -5.34 -10.69 -4.91
C PHE A 111 -4.34 -11.70 -5.52
N ASN A 112 -3.68 -11.35 -6.62
CA ASN A 112 -2.68 -12.19 -7.26
C ASN A 112 -1.51 -12.50 -6.30
N LEU A 113 -1.02 -11.49 -5.56
CA LEU A 113 0.05 -11.69 -4.57
C LEU A 113 -0.43 -12.57 -3.39
N PHE A 114 -1.64 -12.35 -2.87
CA PHE A 114 -2.21 -13.19 -1.82
C PHE A 114 -2.31 -14.65 -2.26
N GLN A 115 -2.82 -14.91 -3.47
CA GLN A 115 -2.91 -16.27 -4.01
C GLN A 115 -1.56 -17.00 -4.01
N GLN A 116 -0.48 -16.30 -4.36
CA GLN A 116 0.84 -16.90 -4.47
C GLN A 116 1.57 -17.02 -3.12
N THR A 117 1.21 -16.23 -2.12
CA THR A 117 1.98 -16.16 -0.87
C THR A 117 1.30 -16.81 0.34
N MET A 118 -0.04 -16.96 0.34
CA MET A 118 -0.78 -17.49 1.48
C MET A 118 -0.36 -18.90 1.89
N ALA A 119 -0.04 -19.77 0.93
CA ALA A 119 0.44 -21.11 1.22
C ALA A 119 1.78 -21.10 1.96
N GLN A 120 2.69 -20.20 1.56
CA GLN A 120 3.98 -19.99 2.24
C GLN A 120 3.77 -19.50 3.67
N PHE A 121 2.93 -18.48 3.87
CA PHE A 121 2.62 -17.97 5.20
C PHE A 121 2.00 -19.01 6.13
N ARG A 122 1.10 -19.87 5.61
CA ARG A 122 0.53 -21.00 6.38
C ARG A 122 1.60 -22.02 6.77
N THR A 123 2.48 -22.39 5.84
CA THR A 123 3.54 -23.39 6.07
C THR A 123 4.55 -22.90 7.11
N GLN A 124 4.99 -21.66 7.01
CA GLN A 124 6.00 -21.10 7.94
C GLN A 124 5.42 -20.68 9.29
N ARG A 125 4.08 -20.60 9.42
CA ARG A 125 3.33 -20.27 10.64
C ARG A 125 3.78 -18.94 11.27
N GLY A 126 3.73 -17.88 10.49
CA GLY A 126 4.08 -16.54 10.97
C GLY A 126 4.39 -15.59 9.82
N GLY A 127 4.44 -14.32 10.14
CA GLY A 127 4.71 -13.22 9.23
C GLY A 127 3.72 -12.08 9.37
N ALA A 128 3.91 -11.03 8.59
CA ALA A 128 3.04 -9.88 8.56
C ALA A 128 2.69 -9.47 7.13
N ILE A 129 1.45 -9.10 6.92
CA ILE A 129 0.97 -8.50 5.68
C ILE A 129 0.47 -7.10 6.02
N VAL A 130 0.97 -6.08 5.30
CA VAL A 130 0.47 -4.71 5.42
C VAL A 130 0.01 -4.22 4.06
N THR A 131 -1.26 -3.83 3.97
CA THR A 131 -1.87 -3.38 2.72
C THR A 131 -2.15 -1.88 2.76
N VAL A 132 -1.69 -1.15 1.76
CA VAL A 132 -1.90 0.30 1.64
C VAL A 132 -3.23 0.55 0.92
N ALA A 133 -4.24 0.91 1.71
CA ALA A 133 -5.54 1.33 1.20
C ALA A 133 -5.57 2.85 0.91
N SER A 134 -6.50 3.58 1.49
CA SER A 134 -6.63 5.06 1.42
C SER A 134 -7.74 5.53 2.37
N ASP A 135 -7.68 6.78 2.81
CA ASP A 135 -8.81 7.48 3.46
C ASP A 135 -10.08 7.48 2.57
N ALA A 136 -9.91 7.42 1.23
CA ALA A 136 -11.00 7.29 0.28
C ALA A 136 -11.74 5.94 0.35
N ALA A 137 -11.22 4.93 1.06
CA ALA A 137 -11.95 3.70 1.36
C ALA A 137 -13.03 3.88 2.44
N HIS A 138 -12.93 4.95 3.22
CA HIS A 138 -13.83 5.28 4.33
C HIS A 138 -14.74 6.46 4.02
N THR A 139 -14.17 7.48 3.35
CA THR A 139 -14.85 8.75 3.11
C THR A 139 -14.98 9.01 1.61
N PRO A 140 -16.20 9.18 1.08
CA PRO A 140 -16.39 9.44 -0.34
C PRO A 140 -15.72 10.76 -0.76
N ARG A 141 -15.19 10.77 -1.98
CA ARG A 141 -14.53 11.93 -2.58
C ARG A 141 -15.08 12.15 -3.99
N ILE A 142 -15.48 13.39 -4.30
CA ILE A 142 -15.94 13.77 -5.64
C ILE A 142 -14.82 13.44 -6.65
N GLY A 143 -15.19 12.81 -7.77
CA GLY A 143 -14.27 12.43 -8.84
C GLY A 143 -13.39 11.19 -8.54
N MET A 144 -13.65 10.46 -7.45
CA MET A 144 -12.87 9.28 -7.05
C MET A 144 -13.72 8.00 -7.00
N SER A 145 -14.78 7.86 -7.78
CA SER A 145 -15.67 6.70 -7.67
C SER A 145 -14.96 5.36 -7.87
N ALA A 146 -14.16 5.21 -8.94
CA ALA A 146 -13.40 3.98 -9.18
C ALA A 146 -12.33 3.75 -8.11
N TYR A 147 -11.59 4.81 -7.76
CA TYR A 147 -10.52 4.71 -6.77
C TYR A 147 -11.06 4.36 -5.38
N GLY A 148 -12.07 5.08 -4.89
CA GLY A 148 -12.69 4.82 -3.59
C GLY A 148 -13.28 3.40 -3.51
N ALA A 149 -14.03 2.99 -4.55
CA ALA A 149 -14.58 1.65 -4.64
C ALA A 149 -13.47 0.58 -4.62
N SER A 150 -12.38 0.79 -5.38
CA SER A 150 -11.25 -0.15 -5.40
C SER A 150 -10.55 -0.25 -4.04
N LYS A 151 -10.35 0.87 -3.34
CA LYS A 151 -9.69 0.88 -2.03
C LYS A 151 -10.58 0.30 -0.92
N ALA A 152 -11.89 0.49 -0.99
CA ALA A 152 -12.85 -0.18 -0.11
C ALA A 152 -12.89 -1.71 -0.35
N ALA A 153 -12.87 -2.14 -1.61
CA ALA A 153 -12.79 -3.56 -1.97
C ALA A 153 -11.46 -4.18 -1.52
N LEU A 154 -10.32 -3.48 -1.72
CA LEU A 154 -9.00 -3.91 -1.25
C LEU A 154 -8.97 -4.09 0.26
N LYS A 155 -9.54 -3.14 1.02
CA LYS A 155 -9.69 -3.23 2.47
C LYS A 155 -10.45 -4.50 2.86
N SER A 156 -11.61 -4.74 2.28
CA SER A 156 -12.43 -5.94 2.56
C SER A 156 -11.68 -7.23 2.24
N LEU A 157 -11.00 -7.29 1.10
CA LEU A 157 -10.16 -8.43 0.69
C LEU A 157 -9.03 -8.68 1.71
N ALA A 158 -8.27 -7.64 2.09
CA ALA A 158 -7.16 -7.77 3.03
C ALA A 158 -7.61 -8.25 4.42
N LEU A 159 -8.76 -7.78 4.92
CA LEU A 159 -9.33 -8.25 6.18
C LEU A 159 -9.75 -9.73 6.12
N THR A 160 -10.35 -10.15 5.00
CA THR A 160 -10.73 -11.56 4.78
C THR A 160 -9.50 -12.46 4.76
N VAL A 161 -8.47 -12.10 3.99
CA VAL A 161 -7.18 -12.82 3.95
C VAL A 161 -6.55 -12.88 5.36
N GLY A 162 -6.61 -11.79 6.10
CA GLY A 162 -6.12 -11.73 7.46
C GLY A 162 -6.84 -12.71 8.41
N LEU A 163 -8.15 -12.82 8.29
CA LEU A 163 -8.93 -13.78 9.07
C LEU A 163 -8.58 -15.23 8.69
N GLU A 164 -8.43 -15.51 7.39
CA GLU A 164 -8.05 -16.84 6.89
C GLU A 164 -6.63 -17.29 7.30
N LEU A 165 -5.73 -16.33 7.55
CA LEU A 165 -4.34 -16.58 7.96
C LEU A 165 -4.13 -16.50 9.48
N SER A 166 -5.09 -16.02 10.23
CA SER A 166 -4.95 -15.74 11.67
C SER A 166 -4.52 -16.97 12.49
N THR A 167 -5.10 -18.14 12.21
CA THR A 167 -4.75 -19.41 12.89
C THR A 167 -3.34 -19.91 12.55
N SER A 168 -2.71 -19.34 11.54
CA SER A 168 -1.32 -19.61 11.16
C SER A 168 -0.34 -18.62 11.79
N GLY A 169 -0.79 -17.76 12.71
CA GLY A 169 0.07 -16.76 13.37
C GLY A 169 0.50 -15.61 12.47
N VAL A 170 -0.19 -15.38 11.35
CA VAL A 170 0.08 -14.28 10.43
C VAL A 170 -0.78 -13.09 10.78
N ARG A 171 -0.18 -11.93 10.89
CA ARG A 171 -0.89 -10.67 11.12
C ARG A 171 -1.14 -9.93 9.81
N CYS A 172 -2.35 -9.47 9.61
CA CYS A 172 -2.71 -8.69 8.42
C CYS A 172 -3.35 -7.38 8.87
N ASN A 173 -2.72 -6.27 8.48
CA ASN A 173 -3.19 -4.93 8.81
C ASN A 173 -3.23 -4.04 7.57
N ILE A 174 -3.92 -2.94 7.70
CA ILE A 174 -4.11 -1.96 6.64
C ILE A 174 -3.59 -0.60 7.12
N VAL A 175 -2.97 0.13 6.22
CA VAL A 175 -2.66 1.54 6.38
C VAL A 175 -3.46 2.30 5.33
N SER A 176 -4.24 3.28 5.76
CA SER A 176 -5.08 4.13 4.92
C SER A 176 -4.55 5.57 4.92
N PRO A 177 -3.64 5.91 3.99
CA PRO A 177 -3.11 7.27 3.89
C PRO A 177 -4.16 8.27 3.42
N GLY A 178 -4.05 9.50 3.91
CA GLY A 178 -4.63 10.69 3.29
C GLY A 178 -3.70 11.27 2.22
N SER A 179 -3.78 12.59 2.02
CA SER A 179 -2.90 13.31 1.08
C SER A 179 -1.44 13.12 1.46
N THR A 180 -0.68 12.47 0.59
CA THR A 180 0.75 12.16 0.79
C THR A 180 1.54 12.70 -0.39
N ASP A 181 2.68 13.35 -0.14
CA ASP A 181 3.54 13.97 -1.15
C ASP A 181 4.22 12.90 -2.03
N THR A 182 3.55 12.52 -3.10
CA THR A 182 3.98 11.53 -4.09
C THR A 182 3.72 12.07 -5.49
N ASP A 183 4.34 11.48 -6.50
CA ASP A 183 4.04 11.81 -7.90
C ASP A 183 2.55 11.66 -8.19
N MET A 184 1.91 10.59 -7.69
CA MET A 184 0.47 10.37 -7.84
C MET A 184 -0.34 11.55 -7.27
N GLN A 185 0.04 12.09 -6.13
CA GLN A 185 -0.61 13.27 -5.53
C GLN A 185 -0.32 14.53 -6.33
N ARG A 186 0.92 14.70 -6.79
CA ARG A 186 1.36 15.89 -7.53
C ARG A 186 0.72 16.01 -8.92
N THR A 187 0.36 14.88 -9.57
CA THR A 187 -0.41 14.92 -10.83
C THR A 187 -1.79 15.59 -10.69
N LEU A 188 -2.30 15.71 -9.46
CA LEU A 188 -3.56 16.40 -9.17
C LEU A 188 -3.39 17.90 -8.92
N TRP A 189 -2.18 18.42 -8.97
CA TRP A 189 -1.88 19.83 -8.71
C TRP A 189 -2.01 20.63 -9.99
N THR A 190 -2.96 21.57 -9.99
CA THR A 190 -3.27 22.41 -11.15
C THR A 190 -2.83 23.86 -10.96
N SER A 191 -2.27 24.19 -9.79
CA SER A 191 -1.86 25.56 -9.46
C SER A 191 -0.64 25.55 -8.51
N PRO A 192 0.13 26.64 -8.42
CA PRO A 192 1.21 26.78 -7.44
C PRO A 192 0.74 26.63 -5.99
N ASP A 193 -0.51 26.96 -5.70
CA ASP A 193 -1.10 26.92 -4.35
C ASP A 193 -1.79 25.57 -4.04
N ALA A 194 -1.66 24.57 -4.90
CA ALA A 194 -2.39 23.29 -4.79
C ALA A 194 -2.17 22.59 -3.45
N GLU A 195 -0.96 22.64 -2.90
CA GLU A 195 -0.65 22.09 -1.58
C GLU A 195 -1.45 22.81 -0.48
N GLN A 196 -1.42 24.14 -0.48
CA GLN A 196 -2.15 24.95 0.51
C GLN A 196 -3.67 24.76 0.41
N GLN A 197 -4.18 24.61 -0.81
CA GLN A 197 -5.59 24.28 -1.02
C GLN A 197 -5.96 22.92 -0.43
N ARG A 198 -5.09 21.90 -0.60
CA ARG A 198 -5.26 20.59 0.01
C ARG A 198 -5.30 20.66 1.54
N ILE A 199 -4.39 21.44 2.12
CA ILE A 199 -4.33 21.64 3.57
C ILE A 199 -5.57 22.34 4.10
N ARG A 200 -6.09 23.36 3.38
CA ARG A 200 -7.31 24.10 3.77
C ARG A 200 -8.59 23.30 3.52
N GLY A 201 -8.58 22.35 2.57
CA GLY A 201 -9.75 21.61 2.11
C GLY A 201 -10.49 22.32 0.97
N PHE A 202 -11.58 21.70 0.53
CA PHE A 202 -12.39 22.16 -0.59
C PHE A 202 -13.87 22.12 -0.17
N GLY A 203 -14.40 23.25 0.30
CA GLY A 203 -15.75 23.34 0.85
C GLY A 203 -16.83 22.94 -0.17
N GLU A 204 -16.67 23.35 -1.42
CA GLU A 204 -17.57 23.01 -2.53
C GLU A 204 -17.53 21.52 -2.91
N GLN A 205 -16.51 20.78 -2.49
CA GLN A 205 -16.38 19.33 -2.68
C GLN A 205 -16.65 18.54 -1.40
N PHE A 206 -17.15 19.19 -0.36
CA PHE A 206 -17.37 18.60 0.97
C PHE A 206 -16.13 17.94 1.55
N LYS A 207 -14.95 18.41 1.16
CA LYS A 207 -13.67 17.90 1.61
C LYS A 207 -13.08 18.81 2.68
N LEU A 208 -12.96 18.27 3.88
CA LEU A 208 -12.28 18.94 5.00
C LEU A 208 -10.80 19.15 4.69
N GLY A 209 -10.22 20.14 5.33
CA GLY A 209 -8.78 20.34 5.34
C GLY A 209 -8.06 19.29 6.18
N ILE A 210 -6.76 19.48 6.33
CA ILE A 210 -5.89 18.61 7.13
C ILE A 210 -5.59 19.31 8.45
N PRO A 211 -6.17 18.88 9.60
CA PRO A 211 -5.98 19.53 10.90
C PRO A 211 -4.52 19.71 11.32
N LEU A 212 -3.62 18.75 10.97
CA LEU A 212 -2.20 18.86 11.25
C LEU A 212 -1.46 19.92 10.39
N GLY A 213 -2.15 20.59 9.45
CA GLY A 213 -1.62 21.71 8.67
C GLY A 213 -0.54 21.34 7.64
N LYS A 214 -0.41 20.09 7.27
CA LYS A 214 0.56 19.60 6.27
C LYS A 214 0.03 18.36 5.54
N ILE A 215 0.51 18.11 4.32
CA ILE A 215 0.40 16.80 3.69
C ILE A 215 1.46 15.85 4.27
N ALA A 216 1.19 14.56 4.28
CA ALA A 216 2.13 13.57 4.78
C ALA A 216 3.32 13.40 3.82
N ARG A 217 4.49 13.11 4.36
CA ARG A 217 5.62 12.59 3.58
C ARG A 217 5.48 11.09 3.43
N PRO A 218 5.95 10.46 2.33
CA PRO A 218 5.94 9.01 2.15
C PRO A 218 6.55 8.25 3.32
N GLN A 219 7.60 8.81 3.94
CA GLN A 219 8.26 8.22 5.11
C GLN A 219 7.33 8.12 6.33
N GLU A 220 6.39 9.04 6.51
CA GLU A 220 5.45 9.00 7.64
C GLU A 220 4.47 7.83 7.49
N ILE A 221 4.12 7.48 6.26
CA ILE A 221 3.34 6.28 5.96
C ILE A 221 4.18 5.01 6.15
N ALA A 222 5.41 5.01 5.63
CA ALA A 222 6.36 3.90 5.77
C ALA A 222 6.61 3.54 7.24
N ASN A 223 6.75 4.51 8.12
CA ASN A 223 6.95 4.29 9.55
C ASN A 223 5.79 3.51 10.19
N THR A 224 4.55 3.81 9.80
CA THR A 224 3.37 3.06 10.27
C THR A 224 3.37 1.63 9.73
N ILE A 225 3.76 1.45 8.46
CA ILE A 225 3.88 0.13 7.83
C ILE A 225 4.92 -0.72 8.57
N LEU A 226 6.11 -0.18 8.84
CA LEU A 226 7.15 -0.87 9.58
C LEU A 226 6.70 -1.25 10.99
N PHE A 227 6.06 -0.32 11.71
CA PHE A 227 5.50 -0.61 13.03
C PHE A 227 4.54 -1.80 12.97
N LEU A 228 3.56 -1.79 12.06
CA LEU A 228 2.58 -2.87 11.91
C LEU A 228 3.21 -4.19 11.46
N ALA A 229 4.30 -4.15 10.71
CA ALA A 229 5.05 -5.34 10.30
C ALA A 229 5.92 -5.91 11.42
N SER A 230 6.33 -5.11 12.41
CA SER A 230 7.25 -5.47 13.47
C SER A 230 6.62 -6.26 14.61
N ASP A 231 7.46 -6.85 15.47
CA ASP A 231 7.02 -7.54 16.68
C ASP A 231 6.42 -6.60 17.74
N LEU A 232 6.64 -5.29 17.62
CA LEU A 232 5.96 -4.29 18.46
C LEU A 232 4.44 -4.29 18.26
N ALA A 233 3.97 -4.75 17.09
CA ALA A 233 2.56 -4.92 16.76
C ALA A 233 2.09 -6.37 16.89
N SER A 234 2.74 -7.20 17.73
CA SER A 234 2.51 -8.65 17.83
C SER A 234 1.06 -9.05 18.16
N HIS A 235 0.29 -8.16 18.74
CA HIS A 235 -1.14 -8.40 19.06
C HIS A 235 -2.08 -7.48 18.26
N ILE A 236 -1.61 -6.90 17.15
CA ILE A 236 -2.39 -6.05 16.24
C ILE A 236 -2.60 -6.78 14.93
N THR A 237 -3.83 -7.15 14.63
CA THR A 237 -4.25 -7.74 13.35
C THR A 237 -5.66 -7.29 12.99
N LEU A 238 -6.00 -7.32 11.71
CA LEU A 238 -7.30 -6.90 11.16
C LEU A 238 -7.64 -5.42 11.47
N GLN A 239 -6.61 -4.59 11.69
CA GLN A 239 -6.80 -3.17 11.93
C GLN A 239 -6.52 -2.37 10.66
N ASP A 240 -7.25 -1.27 10.53
CA ASP A 240 -7.02 -0.27 9.50
C ASP A 240 -6.62 1.04 10.18
N ILE A 241 -5.37 1.42 10.02
CA ILE A 241 -4.81 2.64 10.61
C ILE A 241 -4.87 3.77 9.58
N VAL A 242 -5.72 4.75 9.84
CA VAL A 242 -5.81 5.95 9.01
C VAL A 242 -4.67 6.91 9.36
N VAL A 243 -3.89 7.31 8.33
CA VAL A 243 -2.74 8.23 8.46
C VAL A 243 -2.98 9.42 7.54
N ASP A 244 -3.82 10.35 7.97
CA ASP A 244 -4.37 11.42 7.14
C ASP A 244 -4.29 12.82 7.76
N GLY A 245 -3.60 12.95 8.91
CA GLY A 245 -3.49 14.21 9.63
C GLY A 245 -4.81 14.74 10.19
N GLY A 246 -5.81 13.85 10.35
CA GLY A 246 -7.14 14.17 10.86
C GLY A 246 -8.14 14.61 9.79
N SER A 247 -7.83 14.48 8.49
CA SER A 247 -8.68 14.98 7.42
C SER A 247 -10.04 14.27 7.29
N THR A 248 -10.19 13.08 7.88
CA THR A 248 -11.46 12.32 7.94
C THR A 248 -12.08 12.28 9.35
N LEU A 249 -11.51 13.00 10.32
CA LEU A 249 -11.96 13.04 11.71
C LEU A 249 -12.06 11.66 12.39
N GLY A 250 -11.27 10.69 11.93
CA GLY A 250 -11.24 9.33 12.49
C GLY A 250 -12.29 8.38 11.93
N ALA A 251 -12.85 8.70 10.76
CA ALA A 251 -13.80 7.83 10.05
C ALA A 251 -13.13 6.57 9.49
#